data_f01b4184e33ec506068a7070dfe8eadb
#
_entry.id   f01b4184e33ec506068a7070dfe8eadb
#
_cell.length_a   1.000
_cell.length_b   1.000
_cell.length_c   1.000
_cell.angle_alpha   90.00
_cell.angle_beta   90.00
_cell.angle_gamma   90.00
#
_symmetry.space_group_name_H-M   'P 1'
#
loop_
_entity.id
_entity.type
_entity.pdbx_description
1 polymer ?
#
loop_
_entity_poly.entity_id
_entity_poly.type
_entity_poly.pdbx_seq_one_letter_code
_entity_poly.pdbx_strand_id
1 'polypeptide(L)'
;RPYLSDIETSKAHPSEALQEAISEALERFNPDNPLEMLFDYVRIRFPTTDVKHIVEDVLRLKLPYFIHEDYGFYSYTEHYYLGDIFVLVSPELEKGVLLELKGRGCRQFESYLLAQERSWYEFFMDVLMEDGVMKRLDLAINDKTGILNIPHLTEKCRNEECISVFRSFKSYRSGELVR
;
A
#
# COMPACT_ATOMS: atom_id res chain seq x y z
N ARG A 1 11.82 17.92 -8.84
CA ARG A 1 10.76 18.95 -8.97
C ARG A 1 11.07 20.03 -10.02
N PRO A 2 12.30 20.62 -10.12
CA PRO A 2 12.58 21.59 -11.18
C PRO A 2 12.34 21.04 -12.59
N TYR A 3 12.75 19.81 -12.85
CA TYR A 3 12.64 19.16 -14.16
C TYR A 3 11.19 19.01 -14.67
N LEU A 4 10.24 18.67 -13.80
CA LEU A 4 8.82 18.61 -14.17
C LEU A 4 8.27 19.99 -14.53
N SER A 5 8.65 21.03 -13.77
CA SER A 5 8.28 22.42 -14.08
C SER A 5 8.85 22.90 -15.42
N ASP A 6 10.06 22.45 -15.77
CA ASP A 6 10.67 22.78 -17.07
C ASP A 6 9.96 22.09 -18.24
N ILE A 7 9.43 20.88 -18.04
CA ILE A 7 8.58 20.19 -19.03
C ILE A 7 7.24 20.92 -19.18
N GLU A 8 6.56 21.27 -18.08
CA GLU A 8 5.30 22.02 -18.08
C GLU A 8 5.42 23.37 -18.76
N THR A 9 6.58 24.02 -18.64
CA THR A 9 6.86 25.32 -19.28
C THR A 9 7.50 25.20 -20.66
N SER A 10 7.56 23.99 -21.23
CA SER A 10 8.18 23.70 -22.54
C SER A 10 9.66 24.07 -22.65
N LYS A 11 10.37 24.15 -21.53
CA LYS A 11 11.81 24.41 -21.49
C LYS A 11 12.65 23.15 -21.63
N ALA A 12 12.06 21.98 -21.36
CA ALA A 12 12.68 20.69 -21.53
C ALA A 12 11.70 19.70 -22.15
N HIS A 13 12.22 18.73 -22.92
CA HIS A 13 11.44 17.62 -23.42
C HIS A 13 11.55 16.44 -22.45
N PRO A 14 10.44 15.72 -22.15
CA PRO A 14 10.50 14.53 -21.34
C PRO A 14 11.33 13.44 -22.02
N SER A 15 12.12 12.71 -21.24
CA SER A 15 12.81 11.52 -21.76
C SER A 15 11.81 10.46 -22.21
N GLU A 16 12.21 9.55 -23.10
CA GLU A 16 11.36 8.45 -23.58
C GLU A 16 10.79 7.64 -22.41
N ALA A 17 11.61 7.30 -21.42
CA ALA A 17 11.17 6.59 -20.22
C ALA A 17 10.12 7.38 -19.39
N LEU A 18 10.20 8.71 -19.38
CA LEU A 18 9.20 9.53 -18.70
C LEU A 18 7.92 9.64 -19.52
N GLN A 19 8.02 9.69 -20.85
CA GLN A 19 6.86 9.68 -21.77
C GLN A 19 6.10 8.36 -21.63
N GLU A 20 6.80 7.23 -21.61
CA GLU A 20 6.25 5.91 -21.37
C GLU A 20 5.52 5.83 -20.02
N ALA A 21 6.17 6.27 -18.95
CA ALA A 21 5.57 6.28 -17.60
C ALA A 21 4.33 7.19 -17.52
N ILE A 22 4.33 8.34 -18.21
CA ILE A 22 3.15 9.22 -18.31
C ILE A 22 2.03 8.54 -19.11
N SER A 23 2.36 7.89 -20.25
CA SER A 23 1.37 7.18 -21.06
C SER A 23 0.73 6.03 -20.28
N GLU A 24 1.55 5.21 -19.58
CA GLU A 24 1.04 4.17 -18.68
C GLU A 24 0.14 4.72 -17.58
N ALA A 25 0.53 5.85 -16.97
CA ALA A 25 -0.28 6.48 -15.94
C ALA A 25 -1.62 7.00 -16.49
N LEU A 26 -1.62 7.53 -17.73
CA LEU A 26 -2.83 7.99 -18.41
C LEU A 26 -3.73 6.83 -18.86
N GLU A 27 -3.16 5.72 -19.31
CA GLU A 27 -3.92 4.50 -19.66
C GLU A 27 -4.59 3.88 -18.43
N ARG A 28 -3.94 3.95 -17.26
CA ARG A 28 -4.55 3.56 -15.97
C ARG A 28 -5.63 4.53 -15.51
N PHE A 29 -5.63 5.76 -16.02
CA PHE A 29 -6.68 6.74 -15.76
C PHE A 29 -7.90 6.41 -16.63
N ASN A 30 -8.83 5.64 -16.08
CA ASN A 30 -10.11 5.43 -16.71
C ASN A 30 -11.08 6.58 -16.29
N PRO A 31 -11.43 7.51 -17.20
CA PRO A 31 -12.36 8.58 -16.88
C PRO A 31 -13.78 8.06 -16.54
N ASP A 32 -14.11 6.84 -16.99
CA ASP A 32 -15.38 6.18 -16.66
C ASP A 32 -15.38 5.57 -15.25
N ASN A 33 -14.20 5.48 -14.61
CA ASN A 33 -14.07 5.05 -13.21
C ASN A 33 -13.33 6.11 -12.38
N PRO A 34 -14.06 7.17 -11.98
CA PRO A 34 -13.49 8.31 -11.26
C PRO A 34 -13.00 7.96 -9.86
N LEU A 35 -13.42 6.83 -9.33
CA LEU A 35 -13.03 6.33 -8.01
C LEU A 35 -12.08 5.15 -8.16
N GLU A 36 -10.94 5.22 -7.50
CA GLU A 36 -9.96 4.15 -7.42
C GLU A 36 -9.91 3.62 -5.99
N MET A 37 -10.16 2.34 -5.81
CA MET A 37 -9.98 1.66 -4.54
C MET A 37 -8.61 0.96 -4.50
N LEU A 38 -7.87 1.17 -3.42
CA LEU A 38 -6.54 0.61 -3.25
C LEU A 38 -6.28 0.24 -1.78
N PHE A 39 -5.32 -0.66 -1.57
CA PHE A 39 -4.83 -0.97 -0.23
C PHE A 39 -3.81 0.09 0.21
N ASP A 40 -4.07 0.74 1.35
CA ASP A 40 -3.18 1.77 1.89
C ASP A 40 -2.38 1.31 3.10
N TYR A 41 -2.78 0.21 3.72
CA TYR A 41 -2.03 -0.47 4.77
C TYR A 41 -2.34 -1.96 4.76
N VAL A 42 -1.28 -2.77 4.76
CA VAL A 42 -1.39 -4.23 4.89
C VAL A 42 -0.41 -4.69 5.97
N ARG A 43 -0.90 -5.38 6.99
CA ARG A 43 -0.08 -6.03 8.01
C ARG A 43 -0.55 -7.45 8.22
N ILE A 44 0.37 -8.41 8.01
CA ILE A 44 0.08 -9.83 8.05
C ILE A 44 1.11 -10.50 8.95
N ARG A 45 0.64 -11.32 9.88
CA ARG A 45 1.48 -12.17 10.71
C ARG A 45 1.43 -13.61 10.19
N PHE A 46 2.58 -14.24 10.03
CA PHE A 46 2.74 -15.65 9.69
C PHE A 46 3.23 -16.41 10.93
N PRO A 47 2.63 -17.58 11.26
CA PRO A 47 3.00 -18.40 12.41
C PRO A 47 4.25 -19.25 12.13
N THR A 48 5.30 -18.64 11.61
CA THR A 48 6.59 -19.26 11.29
C THR A 48 7.73 -18.32 11.65
N THR A 49 8.90 -18.85 11.91
CA THR A 49 10.15 -18.09 12.08
C THR A 49 11.01 -18.09 10.82
N ASP A 50 10.59 -18.81 9.78
CA ASP A 50 11.32 -18.93 8.51
C ASP A 50 11.02 -17.69 7.61
N VAL A 51 11.83 -16.65 7.81
CA VAL A 51 11.75 -15.44 7.00
C VAL A 51 12.04 -15.69 5.53
N LYS A 52 12.94 -16.65 5.24
CA LYS A 52 13.30 -16.98 3.86
C LYS A 52 12.12 -17.55 3.11
N HIS A 53 11.40 -18.50 3.70
CA HIS A 53 10.19 -19.07 3.14
C HIS A 53 9.15 -17.98 2.85
N ILE A 54 8.89 -17.09 3.82
CA ILE A 54 7.91 -16.01 3.61
C ILE A 54 8.34 -15.07 2.47
N VAL A 55 9.61 -14.65 2.44
CA VAL A 55 10.07 -13.72 1.41
C VAL A 55 10.13 -14.38 0.02
N GLU A 56 10.67 -15.61 -0.08
CA GLU A 56 10.94 -16.22 -1.38
C GLU A 56 9.73 -16.96 -1.96
N ASP A 57 8.95 -17.63 -1.12
CA ASP A 57 7.82 -18.46 -1.60
C ASP A 57 6.48 -17.70 -1.54
N VAL A 58 6.23 -16.91 -0.49
CA VAL A 58 4.95 -16.21 -0.33
C VAL A 58 4.96 -14.85 -1.02
N LEU A 59 5.98 -13.99 -0.76
CA LEU A 59 6.11 -12.72 -1.43
C LEU A 59 6.67 -12.84 -2.85
N ARG A 60 7.31 -13.98 -3.16
CA ARG A 60 8.03 -14.26 -4.42
C ARG A 60 9.08 -13.18 -4.74
N LEU A 61 9.78 -12.75 -3.68
CA LEU A 61 10.89 -11.82 -3.76
C LEU A 61 12.17 -12.55 -3.35
N LYS A 62 13.34 -11.99 -3.66
CA LYS A 62 14.62 -12.62 -3.32
C LYS A 62 15.17 -12.01 -2.03
N LEU A 63 15.32 -12.81 -0.98
CA LEU A 63 15.82 -12.37 0.31
C LEU A 63 17.18 -11.63 0.25
N PRO A 64 18.14 -12.00 -0.63
CA PRO A 64 19.40 -11.25 -0.76
C PRO A 64 19.28 -9.78 -1.19
N TYR A 65 18.11 -9.36 -1.69
CA TYR A 65 17.87 -7.95 -2.03
C TYR A 65 17.35 -7.12 -0.85
N PHE A 66 16.99 -7.80 0.25
CA PHE A 66 16.56 -7.12 1.47
C PHE A 66 17.78 -6.73 2.30
N ILE A 67 17.72 -5.56 2.90
CA ILE A 67 18.69 -5.12 3.92
C ILE A 67 18.22 -5.70 5.25
N HIS A 68 19.13 -6.33 5.98
CA HIS A 68 18.90 -6.89 7.31
C HIS A 68 19.41 -5.93 8.39
N GLU A 69 18.59 -5.75 9.43
CA GLU A 69 18.93 -4.97 10.63
C GLU A 69 18.66 -5.81 11.89
N ASP A 70 19.64 -5.81 12.81
CA ASP A 70 19.61 -6.58 14.07
C ASP A 70 18.71 -5.97 15.16
N TYR A 71 17.76 -5.15 14.76
CA TYR A 71 16.74 -4.61 15.65
C TYR A 71 15.36 -4.62 14.95
N GLY A 72 14.30 -4.62 15.74
CA GLY A 72 12.93 -4.66 15.24
C GLY A 72 12.02 -3.64 15.90
N PHE A 73 10.78 -3.59 15.42
CA PHE A 73 9.69 -2.77 15.97
C PHE A 73 8.63 -3.70 16.59
N TYR A 74 7.73 -3.15 17.40
CA TYR A 74 6.60 -3.91 17.98
C TYR A 74 7.02 -5.15 18.76
N SER A 75 8.17 -5.11 19.44
CA SER A 75 8.79 -6.24 20.14
C SER A 75 9.23 -7.40 19.24
N TYR A 76 9.44 -7.19 17.96
CA TYR A 76 10.22 -8.06 17.10
C TYR A 76 11.71 -7.79 17.29
N THR A 77 12.56 -8.79 17.09
CA THR A 77 14.00 -8.71 17.40
C THR A 77 14.84 -8.18 16.25
N GLU A 78 14.41 -8.40 15.02
CA GLU A 78 15.11 -8.02 13.80
C GLU A 78 14.11 -7.69 12.69
N HIS A 79 14.59 -7.08 11.64
CA HIS A 79 13.78 -6.87 10.44
C HIS A 79 14.61 -6.88 9.17
N TYR A 80 13.93 -7.20 8.08
CA TYR A 80 14.41 -7.12 6.72
C TYR A 80 13.58 -6.09 5.98
N TYR A 81 14.19 -5.27 5.13
CA TYR A 81 13.43 -4.33 4.32
C TYR A 81 13.96 -4.21 2.90
N LEU A 82 13.05 -3.99 1.97
CA LEU A 82 13.32 -3.67 0.57
C LEU A 82 12.50 -2.43 0.22
N GLY A 83 13.16 -1.26 0.21
CA GLY A 83 12.46 0.01 0.09
C GLY A 83 11.45 0.23 1.22
N ASP A 84 10.17 0.29 0.90
CA ASP A 84 9.08 0.50 1.86
C ASP A 84 8.35 -0.83 2.24
N ILE A 85 8.90 -1.99 1.88
CA ILE A 85 8.42 -3.32 2.27
C ILE A 85 9.20 -3.78 3.49
N PHE A 86 8.54 -4.02 4.61
CA PHE A 86 9.15 -4.45 5.86
C PHE A 86 8.70 -5.86 6.25
N VAL A 87 9.67 -6.69 6.64
CA VAL A 87 9.46 -8.05 7.15
C VAL A 87 10.14 -8.14 8.50
N LEU A 88 9.37 -8.14 9.57
CA LEU A 88 9.87 -8.22 10.94
C LEU A 88 9.87 -9.68 11.40
N VAL A 89 10.89 -10.06 12.16
CA VAL A 89 11.09 -11.45 12.60
C VAL A 89 11.22 -11.51 14.12
N SER A 90 10.58 -12.50 14.70
CA SER A 90 10.73 -12.87 16.11
C SER A 90 11.11 -14.34 16.21
N PRO A 91 11.98 -14.72 17.15
CA PRO A 91 12.26 -16.13 17.45
C PRO A 91 11.06 -16.84 18.09
N GLU A 92 10.08 -16.10 18.60
CA GLU A 92 8.87 -16.63 19.23
C GLU A 92 7.84 -16.95 18.13
N LEU A 93 7.42 -18.23 18.01
CA LEU A 93 6.40 -18.67 17.03
C LEU A 93 5.07 -17.91 17.16
N GLU A 94 4.70 -17.51 18.38
CA GLU A 94 3.47 -16.73 18.58
C GLU A 94 3.48 -15.39 17.84
N LYS A 95 4.66 -14.79 17.70
CA LYS A 95 4.87 -13.57 16.91
C LYS A 95 5.22 -13.91 15.48
N GLY A 96 6.15 -14.84 15.28
CA GLY A 96 6.60 -15.32 13.99
C GLY A 96 7.18 -14.23 13.09
N VAL A 97 6.79 -14.26 11.82
CA VAL A 97 7.15 -13.27 10.80
C VAL A 97 5.99 -12.31 10.58
N LEU A 98 6.27 -11.01 10.54
CA LEU A 98 5.29 -9.96 10.28
C LEU A 98 5.65 -9.17 9.02
N LEU A 99 4.82 -9.27 7.99
CA LEU A 99 4.87 -8.36 6.84
C LEU A 99 4.16 -7.06 7.17
N GLU A 100 4.79 -5.93 6.86
CA GLU A 100 4.19 -4.61 6.99
C GLU A 100 4.41 -3.78 5.72
N LEU A 101 3.31 -3.35 5.12
CA LEU A 101 3.26 -2.48 3.95
C LEU A 101 2.44 -1.24 4.33
N LYS A 102 3.04 -0.05 4.27
CA LYS A 102 2.37 1.23 4.56
C LYS A 102 2.36 2.09 3.30
N GLY A 103 1.24 2.66 2.93
CA GLY A 103 1.14 3.63 1.83
C GLY A 103 2.00 3.30 0.63
N ARG A 104 3.22 3.87 0.57
CA ARG A 104 4.19 3.60 -0.50
C ARG A 104 4.63 2.14 -0.57
N GLY A 105 4.70 1.44 0.56
CA GLY A 105 5.00 0.01 0.60
C GLY A 105 3.94 -0.83 -0.10
N CYS A 106 2.66 -0.46 0.04
CA CYS A 106 1.58 -1.09 -0.74
C CYS A 106 1.75 -0.82 -2.23
N ARG A 107 2.07 0.42 -2.63
CA ARG A 107 2.31 0.77 -4.05
C ARG A 107 3.52 0.03 -4.61
N GLN A 108 4.61 -0.04 -3.84
CA GLN A 108 5.79 -0.78 -4.24
C GLN A 108 5.50 -2.28 -4.39
N PHE A 109 4.81 -2.88 -3.42
CA PHE A 109 4.46 -4.30 -3.48
C PHE A 109 3.51 -4.63 -4.63
N GLU A 110 2.56 -3.73 -4.92
CA GLU A 110 1.66 -3.84 -6.07
C GLU A 110 2.42 -3.87 -7.40
N SER A 111 3.51 -3.10 -7.54
CA SER A 111 4.36 -3.17 -8.74
C SER A 111 5.07 -4.52 -8.89
N TYR A 112 5.44 -5.16 -7.77
CA TYR A 112 5.97 -6.53 -7.81
C TYR A 112 4.89 -7.55 -8.14
N LEU A 113 3.70 -7.42 -7.58
CA LEU A 113 2.57 -8.29 -7.94
C LEU A 113 2.28 -8.21 -9.44
N LEU A 114 2.25 -7.01 -9.99
CA LEU A 114 2.05 -6.79 -11.43
C LEU A 114 3.15 -7.47 -12.26
N ALA A 115 4.43 -7.30 -11.88
CA ALA A 115 5.55 -7.94 -12.55
C ALA A 115 5.54 -9.48 -12.45
N GLN A 116 4.87 -10.01 -11.42
CA GLN A 116 4.63 -11.46 -11.23
C GLN A 116 3.35 -11.94 -11.91
N GLU A 117 2.64 -11.09 -12.64
CA GLU A 117 1.31 -11.37 -13.20
C GLU A 117 0.33 -11.88 -12.14
N ARG A 118 0.36 -11.29 -10.95
CA ARG A 118 -0.34 -11.72 -9.75
C ARG A 118 -1.17 -10.57 -9.17
N SER A 119 -2.39 -10.87 -8.76
CA SER A 119 -3.29 -9.92 -8.11
C SER A 119 -3.12 -9.91 -6.58
N TRP A 120 -3.65 -8.87 -5.92
CA TRP A 120 -3.79 -8.86 -4.47
C TRP A 120 -4.63 -10.03 -3.95
N TYR A 121 -5.65 -10.46 -4.70
CA TYR A 121 -6.47 -11.59 -4.33
C TYR A 121 -5.65 -12.88 -4.24
N GLU A 122 -4.85 -13.17 -5.27
CA GLU A 122 -3.99 -14.35 -5.30
C GLU A 122 -2.94 -14.31 -4.19
N PHE A 123 -2.37 -13.13 -3.92
CA PHE A 123 -1.46 -12.94 -2.79
C PHE A 123 -2.16 -13.27 -1.45
N PHE A 124 -3.36 -12.75 -1.22
CA PHE A 124 -4.09 -13.06 0.01
C PHE A 124 -4.51 -14.53 0.12
N MET A 125 -4.76 -15.19 -0.99
CA MET A 125 -5.00 -16.65 -0.99
C MET A 125 -3.74 -17.41 -0.57
N ASP A 126 -2.57 -17.05 -1.10
CA ASP A 126 -1.29 -17.66 -0.67
C ASP A 126 -1.03 -17.38 0.83
N VAL A 127 -1.30 -16.17 1.31
CA VAL A 127 -1.22 -15.84 2.75
C VAL A 127 -2.09 -16.76 3.61
N LEU A 128 -3.32 -17.03 3.18
CA LEU A 128 -4.24 -17.92 3.91
C LEU A 128 -3.76 -19.38 3.89
N MET A 129 -3.15 -19.81 2.81
CA MET A 129 -2.57 -21.16 2.72
C MET A 129 -1.37 -21.37 3.66
N GLU A 130 -0.71 -20.28 4.04
CA GLU A 130 0.40 -20.27 5.01
C GLU A 130 -0.06 -19.93 6.45
N ASP A 131 -1.33 -20.12 6.75
CA ASP A 131 -1.94 -19.77 8.05
C ASP A 131 -1.69 -18.31 8.46
N GLY A 132 -1.50 -17.43 7.47
CA GLY A 132 -1.28 -16.02 7.68
C GLY A 132 -2.50 -15.33 8.29
N VAL A 133 -2.26 -14.49 9.28
CA VAL A 133 -3.30 -13.75 10.00
C VAL A 133 -3.23 -12.28 9.63
N MET A 134 -4.30 -11.77 9.01
CA MET A 134 -4.45 -10.35 8.72
C MET A 134 -4.58 -9.56 10.03
N LYS A 135 -3.58 -8.74 10.35
CA LYS A 135 -3.56 -7.89 11.55
C LYS A 135 -4.12 -6.51 11.30
N ARG A 136 -3.93 -5.99 10.08
CA ARG A 136 -4.50 -4.71 9.66
C ARG A 136 -4.62 -4.67 8.14
N LEU A 137 -5.74 -4.14 7.68
CA LEU A 137 -6.02 -3.88 6.28
C LEU A 137 -6.75 -2.55 6.18
N ASP A 138 -6.11 -1.55 5.58
CA ASP A 138 -6.73 -0.26 5.31
C ASP A 138 -7.00 -0.16 3.80
N LEU A 139 -8.22 0.21 3.46
CA LEU A 139 -8.64 0.52 2.10
C LEU A 139 -8.75 2.04 1.96
N ALA A 140 -8.22 2.57 0.89
CA ALA A 140 -8.40 3.95 0.49
C ALA A 140 -9.24 4.02 -0.78
N ILE A 141 -10.06 5.04 -0.88
CA ILE A 141 -10.78 5.41 -2.09
C ILE A 141 -10.23 6.76 -2.56
N ASN A 142 -9.56 6.76 -3.69
CA ASN A 142 -9.09 7.97 -4.34
C ASN A 142 -10.19 8.50 -5.25
N ASP A 143 -10.62 9.71 -5.00
CA ASP A 143 -11.52 10.45 -5.88
C ASP A 143 -10.69 11.37 -6.79
N LYS A 144 -10.48 10.93 -8.02
CA LYS A 144 -9.63 11.64 -9.00
C LYS A 144 -10.35 12.82 -9.65
N THR A 145 -11.65 12.89 -9.55
CA THR A 145 -12.48 13.86 -10.27
C THR A 145 -13.26 14.80 -9.34
N GLY A 146 -13.25 14.55 -8.03
CA GLY A 146 -13.97 15.34 -7.04
C GLY A 146 -15.48 15.13 -7.05
N ILE A 147 -15.94 13.90 -7.43
CA ILE A 147 -17.37 13.57 -7.40
C ILE A 147 -17.89 13.35 -5.98
N LEU A 148 -16.98 13.01 -5.04
CA LEU A 148 -17.35 12.84 -3.63
C LEU A 148 -17.24 14.18 -2.90
N ASN A 149 -18.39 14.74 -2.54
CA ASN A 149 -18.42 15.91 -1.65
C ASN A 149 -18.13 15.45 -0.20
N ILE A 150 -16.85 15.29 0.12
CA ILE A 150 -16.38 14.81 1.45
C ILE A 150 -16.93 15.66 2.61
N PRO A 151 -16.95 17.02 2.55
CA PRO A 151 -17.56 17.83 3.59
C PRO A 151 -19.03 17.47 3.83
N HIS A 152 -19.81 17.33 2.76
CA HIS A 152 -21.23 16.98 2.86
C HIS A 152 -21.44 15.56 3.41
N LEU A 153 -20.66 14.58 2.95
CA LEU A 153 -20.68 13.21 3.48
C LEU A 153 -20.34 13.19 4.97
N THR A 154 -19.34 13.95 5.39
CA THR A 154 -18.96 14.07 6.79
C THR A 154 -20.07 14.70 7.64
N GLU A 155 -20.77 15.69 7.12
CA GLU A 155 -21.91 16.32 7.79
C GLU A 155 -23.08 15.35 7.97
N LYS A 156 -23.42 14.60 6.93
CA LYS A 156 -24.42 13.53 6.98
C LYS A 156 -24.10 12.47 8.04
N CYS A 157 -22.82 12.05 8.11
CA CYS A 157 -22.39 11.11 9.13
C CYS A 157 -22.54 11.69 10.56
N ARG A 158 -22.25 12.98 10.76
CA ARG A 158 -22.43 13.65 12.06
C ARG A 158 -23.87 13.82 12.46
N ASN A 159 -24.75 13.99 11.49
CA ASN A 159 -26.19 14.13 11.71
C ASN A 159 -26.90 12.78 11.83
N GLU A 160 -26.16 11.67 11.85
CA GLU A 160 -26.71 10.31 11.91
C GLU A 160 -27.63 9.95 10.72
N GLU A 161 -27.44 10.62 9.58
CA GLU A 161 -28.22 10.38 8.35
C GLU A 161 -27.67 9.19 7.52
N CYS A 162 -26.62 8.54 8.02
CA CYS A 162 -25.97 7.40 7.35
C CYS A 162 -26.45 6.08 7.93
N ILE A 163 -26.86 5.16 7.04
CA ILE A 163 -27.10 3.76 7.42
C ILE A 163 -25.74 3.04 7.37
N SER A 164 -25.27 2.54 8.51
CA SER A 164 -23.97 1.87 8.60
C SER A 164 -24.03 0.71 9.59
N VAL A 165 -23.27 -0.33 9.30
CA VAL A 165 -22.99 -1.43 10.25
C VAL A 165 -21.90 -1.07 11.25
N PHE A 166 -21.18 0.04 11.03
CA PHE A 166 -20.14 0.51 11.93
C PHE A 166 -20.74 1.17 13.18
N ARG A 167 -20.18 0.87 14.35
CA ARG A 167 -20.64 1.42 15.63
C ARG A 167 -20.23 2.87 15.86
N SER A 168 -19.19 3.34 15.18
CA SER A 168 -18.70 4.72 15.27
C SER A 168 -17.88 5.08 14.05
N PHE A 169 -17.76 6.38 13.78
CA PHE A 169 -16.84 6.92 12.79
C PHE A 169 -16.02 8.05 13.39
N LYS A 170 -14.85 8.30 12.79
CA LYS A 170 -14.01 9.46 13.12
C LYS A 170 -13.67 10.18 11.83
N SER A 171 -13.77 11.50 11.85
CA SER A 171 -13.39 12.36 10.74
C SER A 171 -12.11 13.11 11.08
N TYR A 172 -11.12 13.03 10.20
CA TYR A 172 -9.86 13.75 10.31
C TYR A 172 -9.70 14.65 9.08
N ARG A 173 -9.23 15.87 9.31
CA ARG A 173 -8.78 16.78 8.24
C ARG A 173 -7.30 17.03 8.44
N SER A 174 -6.51 16.87 7.39
CA SER A 174 -5.12 17.28 7.35
C SER A 174 -4.87 18.04 6.04
N GLY A 175 -3.98 19.01 6.10
CA GLY A 175 -3.60 19.84 4.96
C GLY A 175 -3.78 21.32 5.26
N GLU A 176 -2.89 22.16 4.70
CA GLU A 176 -3.04 23.61 4.70
C GLU A 176 -3.94 24.00 3.53
N LEU A 177 -4.94 24.84 3.81
CA LEU A 177 -5.66 25.55 2.77
C LEU A 177 -4.68 26.58 2.18
N VAL A 178 -4.08 26.25 1.05
CA VAL A 178 -3.38 27.27 0.24
C VAL A 178 -4.47 28.20 -0.29
N ARG A 179 -4.47 29.43 0.20
CA ARG A 179 -5.31 30.52 -0.31
C ARG A 179 -4.64 31.14 -1.53
#